data_e4a10b0bacbcca40e19a11bb39dbec41
#
_entry.id   e4a10b0bacbcca40e19a11bb39dbec41
#
_cell.length_a   1.000
_cell.length_b   1.000
_cell.length_c   1.000
_cell.angle_alpha   90.00
_cell.angle_beta   90.00
_cell.angle_gamma   90.00
#
_symmetry.space_group_name_H-M   'P 1'
#
loop_
_entity.id
_entity.type
_entity.pdbx_description
1 polymer ?
#
loop_
_entity_poly.entity_id
_entity_poly.type
_entity_poly.pdbx_seq_one_letter_code
_entity_poly.pdbx_strand_id
1 'polypeptide(L)'
;MKYIYTIKKDAEKGIYLVNEQGEEVPATDILDKCGTSRVFAFDGKMGAGKTTFIKELCEVMGTEDVVNSPTFAIVNVYEISPKHLPDEFRERPTGYSLEAKEEVYHFDCYRIKDLREAMDMGAEEYLYSGNYCFIEWAEMIEPLLPEDTVWVKIEVLENGERRLSFDA
;
A
#
# COMPACT_ATOMS: atom_id res chain seq x y z
N MET A 1 7.25 14.47 10.14
CA MET A 1 8.61 13.88 10.21
C MET A 1 8.86 13.03 8.97
N LYS A 2 10.02 13.14 8.40
CA LYS A 2 10.37 12.36 7.21
C LYS A 2 11.04 11.04 7.59
N TYR A 3 10.57 9.95 7.01
CA TYR A 3 11.11 8.61 7.20
C TYR A 3 11.80 8.17 5.92
N ILE A 4 13.00 7.60 6.05
CA ILE A 4 13.80 7.11 4.93
C ILE A 4 14.27 5.69 5.23
N TYR A 5 14.07 4.81 4.26
CA TYR A 5 14.46 3.39 4.35
C TYR A 5 15.20 2.96 3.10
N THR A 6 16.06 1.95 3.27
CA THR A 6 16.58 1.20 2.14
C THR A 6 15.79 -0.09 2.02
N ILE A 7 15.33 -0.41 0.81
CA ILE A 7 14.62 -1.67 0.54
C ILE A 7 15.66 -2.74 0.29
N LYS A 8 15.60 -3.82 1.05
CA LYS A 8 16.46 -4.99 0.90
C LYS A 8 15.63 -6.22 0.59
N LYS A 9 16.24 -7.18 -0.07
CA LYS A 9 15.62 -8.46 -0.39
C LYS A 9 16.53 -9.61 0.03
N ASP A 10 15.95 -10.59 0.68
CA ASP A 10 16.62 -11.77 1.17
C ASP A 10 15.84 -13.00 0.71
N ALA A 11 16.53 -14.08 0.32
CA ALA A 11 15.89 -15.30 -0.17
C ALA A 11 14.99 -15.96 0.88
N GLU A 12 15.30 -15.80 2.16
CA GLU A 12 14.52 -16.39 3.26
C GLU A 12 13.45 -15.48 3.80
N LYS A 13 13.77 -14.18 3.94
CA LYS A 13 12.88 -13.19 4.58
C LYS A 13 11.97 -12.44 3.60
N GLY A 14 12.26 -12.54 2.29
CA GLY A 14 11.61 -11.69 1.30
C GLY A 14 12.09 -10.24 1.39
N ILE A 15 11.20 -9.28 1.18
CA ILE A 15 11.52 -7.85 1.30
C ILE A 15 11.49 -7.43 2.76
N TYR A 16 12.49 -6.65 3.17
CA TYR A 16 12.53 -5.97 4.45
C TYR A 16 13.13 -4.57 4.25
N LEU A 17 13.03 -3.75 5.26
CA LEU A 17 13.52 -2.37 5.22
C LEU A 17 14.67 -2.18 6.20
N VAL A 18 15.58 -1.29 5.87
CA VAL A 18 16.62 -0.84 6.79
C VAL A 18 16.40 0.65 7.02
N ASN A 19 16.19 1.06 8.26
CA ASN A 19 15.93 2.45 8.60
C ASN A 19 17.23 3.28 8.66
N GLU A 20 17.11 4.57 8.96
CA GLU A 20 18.26 5.48 9.01
C GLU A 20 19.26 5.13 10.11
N GLN A 21 18.83 4.39 11.14
CA GLN A 21 19.70 3.94 12.22
C GLN A 21 20.41 2.62 11.88
N GLY A 22 20.18 2.08 10.68
CA GLY A 22 20.76 0.81 10.25
C GLY A 22 20.05 -0.42 10.79
N GLU A 23 18.87 -0.25 11.36
CA GLU A 23 18.08 -1.36 11.90
C GLU A 23 17.23 -2.01 10.82
N GLU A 24 17.18 -3.34 10.82
CA GLU A 24 16.29 -4.10 9.94
C GLU A 24 14.88 -4.11 10.54
N VAL A 25 13.91 -3.70 9.75
CA VAL A 25 12.49 -3.67 10.15
C VAL A 25 11.64 -4.32 9.06
N PRO A 26 10.45 -4.85 9.41
CA PRO A 26 9.57 -5.41 8.39
C PRO A 26 9.01 -4.32 7.48
N ALA A 27 8.57 -4.72 6.29
CA ALA A 27 7.96 -3.79 5.34
C ALA A 27 6.74 -3.07 5.94
N THR A 28 6.05 -3.71 6.86
CA THR A 28 4.90 -3.14 7.56
C THR A 28 5.24 -1.98 8.50
N ASP A 29 6.53 -1.72 8.75
CA ASP A 29 6.93 -0.60 9.59
C ASP A 29 6.44 0.74 9.06
N ILE A 30 6.29 0.88 7.74
CA ILE A 30 5.72 2.09 7.15
C ILE A 30 4.28 2.34 7.59
N LEU A 31 3.52 1.27 7.79
CA LEU A 31 2.14 1.35 8.25
C LEU A 31 2.08 1.79 9.72
N ASP A 32 2.96 1.25 10.53
CA ASP A 32 3.05 1.60 11.95
C ASP A 32 3.39 3.08 12.16
N LYS A 33 4.24 3.63 11.32
CA LYS A 33 4.63 5.05 11.38
C LYS A 33 3.52 6.01 10.98
N CYS A 34 2.50 5.53 10.28
CA CYS A 34 1.43 6.35 9.74
C CYS A 34 0.13 6.32 10.55
N GLY A 35 0.14 5.64 11.68
CA GLY A 35 -0.99 5.65 12.62
C GLY A 35 -2.30 5.17 12.00
N THR A 36 -3.29 6.06 11.92
CA THR A 36 -4.63 5.73 11.41
C THR A 36 -4.78 5.89 9.90
N SER A 37 -3.76 6.38 9.20
CA SER A 37 -3.82 6.51 7.74
C SER A 37 -3.93 5.14 7.10
N ARG A 38 -4.81 5.02 6.10
CA ARG A 38 -5.10 3.76 5.43
C ARG A 38 -4.84 3.80 3.94
N VAL A 39 -4.66 4.98 3.37
CA VAL A 39 -4.44 5.16 1.94
C VAL A 39 -3.00 5.58 1.70
N PHE A 40 -2.29 4.79 0.90
CA PHE A 40 -0.88 4.99 0.58
C PHE A 40 -0.70 5.08 -0.92
N ALA A 41 -0.25 6.23 -1.39
CA ALA A 41 0.05 6.47 -2.79
C ALA A 41 1.54 6.25 -3.03
N PHE A 42 1.86 5.26 -3.86
CA PHE A 42 3.25 4.94 -4.16
C PHE A 42 3.69 5.65 -5.43
N ASP A 43 4.67 6.53 -5.27
CA ASP A 43 5.23 7.32 -6.34
C ASP A 43 6.63 6.80 -6.70
N GLY A 44 6.94 6.78 -7.96
CA GLY A 44 8.22 6.33 -8.48
C GLY A 44 8.14 6.08 -9.97
N LYS A 45 9.28 6.14 -10.62
CA LYS A 45 9.37 5.89 -12.06
C LYS A 45 8.98 4.45 -12.37
N MET A 46 8.55 4.20 -13.60
CA MET A 46 8.31 2.85 -14.09
C MET A 46 9.60 2.01 -13.90
N GLY A 47 9.44 0.81 -13.35
CA GLY A 47 10.57 -0.05 -13.04
C GLY A 47 11.24 0.22 -11.68
N ALA A 48 10.74 1.17 -10.88
CA ALA A 48 11.27 1.44 -9.55
C ALA A 48 10.96 0.31 -8.54
N GLY A 49 10.00 -0.57 -8.88
CA GLY A 49 9.65 -1.69 -8.01
C GLY A 49 8.41 -1.46 -7.15
N LYS A 50 7.57 -0.50 -7.53
CA LYS A 50 6.32 -0.20 -6.79
C LYS A 50 5.41 -1.42 -6.66
N THR A 51 5.10 -2.06 -7.78
CA THR A 51 4.22 -3.24 -7.81
C THR A 51 4.80 -4.37 -6.98
N THR A 52 6.08 -4.65 -7.13
CA THR A 52 6.77 -5.69 -6.38
C THR A 52 6.72 -5.42 -4.88
N PHE A 53 7.01 -4.19 -4.48
CA PHE A 53 6.97 -3.80 -3.08
C PHE A 53 5.56 -3.95 -2.49
N ILE A 54 4.54 -3.47 -3.20
CA ILE A 54 3.15 -3.55 -2.74
C ILE A 54 2.72 -5.02 -2.57
N LYS A 55 3.03 -5.87 -3.52
CA LYS A 55 2.69 -7.29 -3.44
C LYS A 55 3.35 -7.96 -2.24
N GLU A 56 4.63 -7.70 -2.01
CA GLU A 56 5.32 -8.26 -0.87
C GLU A 56 4.85 -7.68 0.46
N LEU A 57 4.51 -6.40 0.50
CA LEU A 57 3.89 -5.78 1.66
C LEU A 57 2.57 -6.49 2.00
N CYS A 58 1.74 -6.75 1.00
CA CYS A 58 0.50 -7.48 1.18
C CYS A 58 0.74 -8.90 1.72
N GLU A 59 1.74 -9.60 1.21
CA GLU A 59 2.10 -10.93 1.71
C GLU A 59 2.52 -10.90 3.19
N VAL A 60 3.33 -9.91 3.58
CA VAL A 60 3.73 -9.74 4.98
C VAL A 60 2.53 -9.44 5.88
N MET A 61 1.54 -8.75 5.36
CA MET A 61 0.29 -8.47 6.07
C MET A 61 -0.59 -9.72 6.23
N GLY A 62 -0.27 -10.80 5.56
CA GLY A 62 -1.03 -12.04 5.64
C GLY A 62 -2.16 -12.16 4.63
N THR A 63 -2.03 -11.49 3.48
CA THR A 63 -3.04 -11.61 2.43
C THR A 63 -2.98 -12.98 1.78
N GLU A 64 -4.17 -13.45 1.40
CA GLU A 64 -4.35 -14.63 0.58
C GLU A 64 -4.33 -14.23 -0.91
N ASP A 65 -4.60 -15.18 -1.79
CA ASP A 65 -4.67 -14.92 -3.23
C ASP A 65 -5.68 -13.83 -3.58
N VAL A 66 -5.50 -13.21 -4.73
CA VAL A 66 -6.42 -12.19 -5.24
C VAL A 66 -7.83 -12.74 -5.30
N VAL A 67 -8.74 -12.14 -4.55
CA VAL A 67 -10.14 -12.56 -4.45
C VAL A 67 -10.93 -12.17 -5.69
N ASN A 68 -10.57 -11.02 -6.27
CA ASN A 68 -11.24 -10.48 -7.43
C ASN A 68 -10.19 -9.95 -8.41
N SER A 69 -10.14 -10.58 -9.59
CA SER A 69 -9.24 -10.18 -10.66
C SER A 69 -10.04 -10.02 -11.96
N PRO A 70 -10.90 -8.99 -12.05
CA PRO A 70 -11.61 -8.75 -13.30
C PRO A 70 -10.64 -8.34 -14.40
N THR A 71 -10.95 -8.70 -15.63
CA THR A 71 -10.09 -8.49 -16.81
C THR A 71 -9.70 -7.02 -17.01
N PHE A 72 -10.48 -6.11 -16.46
CA PHE A 72 -10.26 -4.66 -16.55
C PHE A 72 -10.03 -4.02 -15.18
N ALA A 73 -9.53 -4.79 -14.23
CA ALA A 73 -9.40 -4.28 -12.86
C ALA A 73 -8.33 -3.21 -12.74
N ILE A 74 -8.77 -2.05 -12.30
CA ILE A 74 -7.92 -1.03 -11.77
C ILE A 74 -7.62 -1.37 -10.31
N VAL A 75 -8.53 -2.10 -9.64
CA VAL A 75 -8.40 -2.50 -8.24
C VAL A 75 -8.35 -4.02 -8.12
N ASN A 76 -7.30 -4.51 -7.48
CA ASN A 76 -7.20 -5.91 -7.06
C ASN A 76 -7.57 -5.98 -5.58
N VAL A 77 -8.38 -6.96 -5.21
CA VAL A 77 -8.83 -7.17 -3.84
C VAL A 77 -8.15 -8.40 -3.26
N TYR A 78 -7.47 -8.22 -2.14
CA TYR A 78 -6.83 -9.32 -1.40
C TYR A 78 -7.52 -9.48 -0.06
N GLU A 79 -7.88 -10.70 0.31
CA GLU A 79 -8.40 -10.99 1.66
C GLU A 79 -7.25 -11.19 2.63
N ILE A 80 -7.39 -10.63 3.83
CA ILE A 80 -6.45 -10.85 4.92
C ILE A 80 -7.06 -11.87 5.86
N SER A 81 -6.31 -12.93 6.16
CA SER A 81 -6.72 -13.87 7.21
C SER A 81 -6.50 -13.22 8.58
N PRO A 82 -7.54 -13.13 9.42
CA PRO A 82 -7.41 -12.56 10.77
C PRO A 82 -6.33 -13.24 11.62
N LYS A 83 -5.98 -14.50 11.30
CA LYS A 83 -4.96 -15.27 12.01
C LYS A 83 -3.54 -14.73 11.80
N HIS A 84 -3.33 -13.98 10.71
CA HIS A 84 -2.01 -13.50 10.32
C HIS A 84 -1.80 -12.02 10.62
N LEU A 85 -2.84 -11.32 11.09
CA LEU A 85 -2.71 -9.92 11.46
C LEU A 85 -2.02 -9.78 12.81
N PRO A 86 -0.95 -8.98 12.90
CA PRO A 86 -0.47 -8.51 14.20
C PRO A 86 -1.61 -7.82 14.95
N ASP A 87 -1.63 -7.89 16.29
CA ASP A 87 -2.71 -7.33 17.10
C ASP A 87 -2.96 -5.85 16.80
N GLU A 88 -1.91 -5.11 16.49
CA GLU A 88 -1.97 -3.69 16.15
C GLU A 88 -2.79 -3.38 14.89
N PHE A 89 -2.89 -4.36 13.96
CA PHE A 89 -3.69 -4.20 12.74
C PHE A 89 -5.13 -4.68 12.91
N ARG A 90 -5.47 -5.26 14.05
CA ARG A 90 -6.84 -5.73 14.34
C ARG A 90 -7.73 -4.59 14.83
N GLU A 91 -7.12 -3.49 15.30
CA GLU A 91 -7.88 -2.32 15.71
C GLU A 91 -8.34 -1.54 14.49
N ARG A 92 -9.64 -1.37 14.38
CA ARG A 92 -10.24 -0.62 13.28
C ARG A 92 -10.70 0.74 13.74
N PRO A 93 -10.69 1.74 12.85
CA PRO A 93 -11.32 3.01 13.16
C PRO A 93 -12.77 2.83 13.59
N THR A 94 -13.21 3.66 14.51
CA THR A 94 -14.57 3.64 15.03
C THR A 94 -15.59 3.73 13.89
N GLY A 95 -16.58 2.85 13.88
CA GLY A 95 -17.65 2.86 12.87
C GLY A 95 -17.58 1.69 11.87
N TYR A 96 -16.55 0.86 11.93
CA TYR A 96 -16.46 -0.31 11.07
C TYR A 96 -16.99 -1.56 11.77
N SER A 97 -17.70 -2.40 11.02
CA SER A 97 -18.18 -3.66 11.51
C SER A 97 -17.02 -4.63 11.75
N LEU A 98 -16.99 -5.26 12.93
CA LEU A 98 -16.03 -6.31 13.23
C LEU A 98 -16.26 -7.57 12.39
N GLU A 99 -17.43 -7.69 11.79
CA GLU A 99 -17.79 -8.81 10.93
C GLU A 99 -17.37 -8.62 9.48
N ALA A 100 -16.98 -7.39 9.09
CA ALA A 100 -16.49 -7.12 7.75
C ALA A 100 -15.19 -7.89 7.52
N LYS A 101 -15.11 -8.61 6.41
CA LYS A 101 -13.87 -9.26 5.99
C LYS A 101 -12.79 -8.19 5.83
N GLU A 102 -11.61 -8.46 6.35
CA GLU A 102 -10.48 -7.58 6.15
C GLU A 102 -9.93 -7.78 4.75
N GLU A 103 -9.87 -6.70 4.02
CA GLU A 103 -9.38 -6.69 2.65
C GLU A 103 -8.34 -5.59 2.50
N VAL A 104 -7.42 -5.81 1.56
CA VAL A 104 -6.47 -4.79 1.11
C VAL A 104 -6.76 -4.54 -0.35
N TYR A 105 -6.80 -3.28 -0.73
CA TYR A 105 -7.05 -2.89 -2.12
C TYR A 105 -5.76 -2.38 -2.75
N HIS A 106 -5.40 -2.98 -3.87
CA HIS A 106 -4.25 -2.58 -4.65
C HIS A 106 -4.73 -1.96 -5.96
N PHE A 107 -4.56 -0.65 -6.08
CA PHE A 107 -4.96 0.12 -7.26
C PHE A 107 -3.77 0.27 -8.21
N ASP A 108 -4.02 0.06 -9.50
CA ASP A 108 -3.11 0.46 -10.56
C ASP A 108 -3.86 1.41 -11.49
N CYS A 109 -3.56 2.69 -11.36
CA CYS A 109 -4.27 3.74 -12.09
C CYS A 109 -3.57 4.16 -13.39
N TYR A 110 -2.55 3.44 -13.82
CA TYR A 110 -1.75 3.80 -15.00
C TYR A 110 -2.59 4.02 -16.26
N ARG A 111 -3.63 3.20 -16.48
CA ARG A 111 -4.47 3.25 -17.68
C ARG A 111 -5.76 4.03 -17.51
N ILE A 112 -5.96 4.67 -16.39
CA ILE A 112 -7.14 5.53 -16.18
C ILE A 112 -7.03 6.73 -17.14
N LYS A 113 -8.10 6.96 -17.90
CA LYS A 113 -8.15 8.04 -18.88
C LYS A 113 -8.50 9.38 -18.24
N ASP A 114 -9.45 9.35 -17.31
CA ASP A 114 -9.91 10.54 -16.60
C ASP A 114 -10.50 10.17 -15.24
N LEU A 115 -10.76 11.21 -14.46
CA LEU A 115 -11.27 11.05 -13.10
C LEU A 115 -12.66 10.39 -13.07
N ARG A 116 -13.48 10.66 -14.08
CA ARG A 116 -14.82 10.12 -14.16
C ARG A 116 -14.82 8.59 -14.26
N GLU A 117 -13.87 8.02 -15.01
CA GLU A 117 -13.71 6.58 -15.11
C GLU A 117 -13.48 5.96 -13.74
N ALA A 118 -12.64 6.57 -12.91
CA ALA A 118 -12.39 6.10 -11.56
C ALA A 118 -13.64 6.22 -10.68
N MET A 119 -14.37 7.31 -10.81
CA MET A 119 -15.62 7.51 -10.06
C MET A 119 -16.67 6.48 -10.46
N ASP A 120 -16.83 6.24 -11.75
CA ASP A 120 -17.82 5.29 -12.29
C ASP A 120 -17.56 3.85 -11.83
N MET A 121 -16.31 3.49 -11.59
CA MET A 121 -15.98 2.16 -11.06
C MET A 121 -16.10 2.05 -9.53
N GLY A 122 -16.47 3.14 -8.85
CA GLY A 122 -16.65 3.14 -7.40
C GLY A 122 -15.37 3.28 -6.59
N ALA A 123 -14.34 3.94 -7.13
CA ALA A 123 -13.05 4.10 -6.44
C ALA A 123 -13.20 4.69 -5.04
N GLU A 124 -14.11 5.64 -4.85
CA GLU A 124 -14.31 6.30 -3.56
C GLU A 124 -14.76 5.32 -2.47
N GLU A 125 -15.56 4.31 -2.81
CA GLU A 125 -16.01 3.31 -1.84
C GLU A 125 -14.83 2.54 -1.25
N TYR A 126 -13.84 2.22 -2.06
CA TYR A 126 -12.62 1.56 -1.60
C TYR A 126 -11.76 2.51 -0.77
N LEU A 127 -11.56 3.74 -1.26
CA LEU A 127 -10.68 4.71 -0.62
C LEU A 127 -11.16 5.14 0.77
N TYR A 128 -12.47 5.15 1.00
CA TYR A 128 -13.07 5.54 2.27
C TYR A 128 -13.60 4.35 3.08
N SER A 129 -13.21 3.13 2.70
CA SER A 129 -13.66 1.90 3.38
C SER A 129 -13.05 1.69 4.77
N GLY A 130 -11.89 2.30 5.03
CA GLY A 130 -11.11 2.05 6.24
C GLY A 130 -10.17 0.87 6.13
N ASN A 131 -10.19 0.18 5.00
CA ASN A 131 -9.21 -0.85 4.69
C ASN A 131 -7.97 -0.21 4.06
N TYR A 132 -6.84 -0.91 4.10
CA TYR A 132 -5.63 -0.41 3.47
C TYR A 132 -5.79 -0.37 1.96
N CYS A 133 -5.44 0.77 1.38
CA CYS A 133 -5.42 0.99 -0.06
C CYS A 133 -4.00 1.36 -0.47
N PHE A 134 -3.41 0.58 -1.35
CA PHE A 134 -2.09 0.84 -1.91
C PHE A 134 -2.26 1.18 -3.38
N ILE A 135 -1.83 2.36 -3.78
CA ILE A 135 -2.15 2.93 -5.09
C ILE A 135 -0.89 3.23 -5.88
N GLU A 136 -0.82 2.69 -7.09
CA GLU A 136 0.18 3.07 -8.09
C GLU A 136 -0.43 4.07 -9.06
N TRP A 137 0.36 5.04 -9.47
CA TRP A 137 -0.08 6.11 -10.38
C TRP A 137 -1.26 6.90 -9.81
N ALA A 138 -1.18 7.20 -8.50
CA ALA A 138 -2.24 7.85 -7.75
C ALA A 138 -2.54 9.28 -8.23
N GLU A 139 -1.60 9.92 -8.91
CA GLU A 139 -1.80 11.26 -9.50
C GLU A 139 -2.97 11.29 -10.48
N MET A 140 -3.31 10.15 -11.06
CA MET A 140 -4.44 10.04 -11.99
C MET A 140 -5.80 10.19 -11.28
N ILE A 141 -5.83 9.98 -9.97
CA ILE A 141 -7.06 10.08 -9.15
C ILE A 141 -6.87 10.98 -7.94
N GLU A 142 -5.87 11.85 -7.96
CA GLU A 142 -5.52 12.70 -6.82
C GLU A 142 -6.71 13.43 -6.19
N PRO A 143 -7.64 14.04 -6.96
CA PRO A 143 -8.80 14.72 -6.37
C PRO A 143 -9.73 13.82 -5.55
N LEU A 144 -9.67 12.51 -5.73
CA LEU A 144 -10.49 11.54 -4.99
C LEU A 144 -9.83 11.08 -3.70
N LEU A 145 -8.54 11.32 -3.53
CA LEU A 145 -7.78 10.77 -2.41
C LEU A 145 -8.17 11.45 -1.08
N PRO A 146 -8.24 10.69 0.02
CA PRO A 146 -8.42 11.27 1.35
C PRO A 146 -7.30 12.25 1.69
N GLU A 147 -7.60 13.23 2.55
CA GLU A 147 -6.63 14.25 2.97
C GLU A 147 -5.42 13.66 3.70
N ASP A 148 -5.60 12.56 4.40
CA ASP A 148 -4.55 11.89 5.16
C ASP A 148 -3.78 10.85 4.34
N THR A 149 -3.91 10.87 3.03
CA THR A 149 -3.16 9.98 2.13
C THR A 149 -1.66 10.18 2.32
N VAL A 150 -0.96 9.07 2.51
CA VAL A 150 0.51 9.08 2.66
C VAL A 150 1.14 8.83 1.29
N TRP A 151 1.99 9.75 0.85
CA TRP A 151 2.72 9.59 -0.40
C TRP A 151 4.07 8.95 -0.11
N VAL A 152 4.23 7.73 -0.61
CA VAL A 152 5.45 6.93 -0.44
C VAL A 152 6.26 6.98 -1.72
N LYS A 153 7.47 7.49 -1.65
CA LYS A 153 8.35 7.59 -2.81
C LYS A 153 9.33 6.42 -2.83
N ILE A 154 9.45 5.76 -3.97
CA ILE A 154 10.44 4.71 -4.20
C ILE A 154 11.37 5.17 -5.32
N GLU A 155 12.67 5.21 -5.03
CA GLU A 155 13.69 5.65 -5.97
C GLU A 155 14.78 4.58 -6.12
N VAL A 156 15.28 4.42 -7.35
CA VAL A 156 16.48 3.63 -7.60
C VAL A 156 17.67 4.58 -7.59
N LEU A 157 18.61 4.34 -6.69
CA LEU A 157 19.82 5.16 -6.56
C LEU A 157 20.88 4.73 -7.59
N GLU A 158 21.89 5.57 -7.77
CA GLU A 158 23.00 5.31 -8.73
C GLU A 158 23.70 3.97 -8.47
N ASN A 159 23.82 3.56 -7.21
CA ASN A 159 24.44 2.30 -6.82
C ASN A 159 23.52 1.08 -6.99
N GLY A 160 22.29 1.29 -7.51
CA GLY A 160 21.30 0.24 -7.68
C GLY A 160 20.42 -0.05 -6.47
N GLU A 161 20.72 0.56 -5.34
CA GLU A 161 19.87 0.43 -4.15
C GLU A 161 18.53 1.15 -4.36
N ARG A 162 17.48 0.65 -3.71
CA ARG A 162 16.17 1.30 -3.73
C ARG A 162 15.93 1.96 -2.40
N ARG A 163 15.51 3.22 -2.47
CA ARG A 163 15.19 4.03 -1.29
C ARG A 163 13.71 4.30 -1.25
N LEU A 164 13.11 4.07 -0.07
CA LEU A 164 11.71 4.38 0.19
C LEU A 164 11.66 5.53 1.19
N SER A 165 10.84 6.53 0.92
CA SER A 165 10.69 7.68 1.84
C SER A 165 9.26 8.19 1.86
N PHE A 166 8.85 8.74 2.98
CA PHE A 166 7.54 9.36 3.14
C PHE A 166 7.55 10.32 4.34
N ASP A 167 6.57 11.20 4.38
CA ASP A 167 6.31 12.09 5.51
C ASP A 167 5.08 11.60 6.27
N ALA A 168 5.18 11.60 7.57
CA ALA A 168 4.08 11.21 8.45
C ALA A 168 4.05 12.03 9.75
#